data_fd2a95facd7a289b6573dd669c49bc5e
#
_entry.id   fd2a95facd7a289b6573dd669c49bc5e
#
_cell.length_a   1.000
_cell.length_b   1.000
_cell.length_c   1.000
_cell.angle_alpha   90.00
_cell.angle_beta   90.00
_cell.angle_gamma   90.00
#
_symmetry.space_group_name_H-M   'P 1'
#
loop_
_entity.id
_entity.type
_entity.pdbx_description
1 polymer ?
#
loop_
_entity_poly.entity_id
_entity_poly.type
_entity_poly.pdbx_seq_one_letter_code
_entity_poly.pdbx_strand_id
1 'polypeptide(L)'
;MRELTFPGRDGQRIVAYRWEPEGAPRGVVQLTHGMGEHVRRYDALAGALTGEGFLVVGQDHRGHGATAGSDAELGMLGADGWAELVADIGVLAGRTRAEHAGLPYALVAHSMGSFAAQQFLLDHSHDVTAVALTGTSVLDLLEPALDLDAPLDLSAFNAPFAPARTDFDWLSRDEAQVDAYVADPRCGFGIDPAAGKAMFAAARAVADPARLAAMRKDLPIYVAAGELDPVGGQLALVHALVDRYRTAGLTDVTLRTYPDARHEVFNETNRAEVVADLLGWLDRVLVR
;
A
#
# COMPACT_ATOMS: atom_id res chain seq x y z
N MET A 1 -7.42 -18.88 4.26
CA MET A 1 -6.57 -18.27 3.21
C MET A 1 -6.19 -19.31 2.18
N ARG A 2 -6.17 -18.96 0.87
CA ARG A 2 -5.76 -19.80 -0.25
C ARG A 2 -4.72 -19.05 -1.11
N GLU A 3 -3.60 -19.70 -1.41
CA GLU A 3 -2.63 -19.19 -2.38
C GLU A 3 -3.14 -19.40 -3.82
N LEU A 4 -2.85 -18.45 -4.68
CA LEU A 4 -3.13 -18.49 -6.11
C LEU A 4 -1.99 -17.82 -6.89
N THR A 5 -1.95 -18.08 -8.19
CA THR A 5 -0.95 -17.44 -9.06
C THR A 5 -1.60 -16.93 -10.34
N PHE A 6 -1.03 -15.86 -10.87
CA PHE A 6 -1.45 -15.35 -12.17
C PHE A 6 -0.23 -14.78 -12.94
N PRO A 7 -0.29 -14.74 -14.28
CA PRO A 7 0.71 -14.03 -15.05
C PRO A 7 0.49 -12.53 -14.94
N GLY A 8 1.53 -11.77 -14.64
CA GLY A 8 1.57 -10.32 -14.80
C GLY A 8 1.43 -9.94 -16.27
N ARG A 9 1.40 -8.64 -16.56
CA ARG A 9 1.24 -8.15 -17.93
C ARG A 9 2.33 -8.64 -18.89
N ASP A 10 3.56 -8.76 -18.41
CA ASP A 10 4.73 -9.26 -19.13
C ASP A 10 4.90 -10.79 -19.08
N GLY A 11 3.99 -11.49 -18.40
CA GLY A 11 4.01 -12.94 -18.24
C GLY A 11 4.76 -13.45 -17.00
N GLN A 12 5.37 -12.57 -16.19
CA GLN A 12 5.98 -12.96 -14.92
C GLN A 12 4.94 -13.61 -14.01
N ARG A 13 5.32 -14.73 -13.35
CA ARG A 13 4.45 -15.38 -12.36
C ARG A 13 4.35 -14.51 -11.11
N ILE A 14 3.13 -14.09 -10.78
CA ILE A 14 2.79 -13.36 -9.57
C ILE A 14 2.07 -14.29 -8.60
N VAL A 15 2.51 -14.33 -7.36
CA VAL A 15 1.84 -15.06 -6.26
C VAL A 15 0.89 -14.12 -5.55
N ALA A 16 -0.30 -14.60 -5.29
CA ALA A 16 -1.31 -13.86 -4.54
C ALA A 16 -2.04 -14.76 -3.55
N TYR A 17 -2.78 -14.16 -2.67
CA TYR A 17 -3.54 -14.84 -1.63
C TYR A 17 -4.97 -14.34 -1.61
N ARG A 18 -5.87 -15.22 -1.18
CA ARG A 18 -7.29 -14.93 -1.03
C ARG A 18 -7.76 -15.40 0.35
N TRP A 19 -8.46 -14.52 1.05
CA TRP A 19 -9.15 -14.80 2.31
C TRP A 19 -10.65 -14.67 2.06
N GLU A 20 -11.38 -15.74 2.31
CA GLU A 20 -12.81 -15.83 2.05
C GLU A 20 -13.61 -15.48 3.31
N PRO A 21 -14.68 -14.69 3.22
CA PRO A 21 -15.62 -14.50 4.32
C PRO A 21 -16.49 -15.75 4.51
N GLU A 22 -17.19 -15.83 5.63
CA GLU A 22 -18.29 -16.78 5.80
C GLU A 22 -19.48 -16.32 4.93
N GLY A 23 -19.92 -17.14 4.00
CA GLY A 23 -21.05 -16.85 3.10
C GLY A 23 -20.68 -16.03 1.87
N ALA A 24 -21.68 -15.40 1.25
CA ALA A 24 -21.48 -14.60 0.05
C ALA A 24 -20.78 -13.27 0.39
N PRO A 25 -19.73 -12.88 -0.34
CA PRO A 25 -19.05 -11.63 -0.08
C PRO A 25 -19.94 -10.42 -0.44
N ARG A 26 -19.86 -9.37 0.39
CA ARG A 26 -20.57 -8.11 0.18
C ARG A 26 -19.74 -7.06 -0.60
N GLY A 27 -18.46 -7.33 -0.79
CA GLY A 27 -17.51 -6.50 -1.51
C GLY A 27 -16.13 -7.15 -1.54
N VAL A 28 -15.23 -6.57 -2.29
CA VAL A 28 -13.85 -7.03 -2.41
C VAL A 28 -12.90 -5.95 -1.88
N VAL A 29 -11.90 -6.37 -1.10
CA VAL A 29 -10.79 -5.53 -0.68
C VAL A 29 -9.49 -6.13 -1.20
N GLN A 30 -8.75 -5.38 -2.02
CA GLN A 30 -7.41 -5.75 -2.45
C GLN A 30 -6.37 -5.07 -1.57
N LEU A 31 -5.50 -5.86 -0.96
CA LEU A 31 -4.36 -5.40 -0.18
C LEU A 31 -3.14 -5.24 -1.07
N THR A 32 -2.42 -4.12 -0.90
CA THR A 32 -1.22 -3.75 -1.67
C THR A 32 -0.15 -3.36 -0.68
N HIS A 33 0.83 -4.23 -0.45
CA HIS A 33 1.83 -4.11 0.61
C HIS A 33 2.98 -3.14 0.29
N GLY A 34 3.82 -2.86 1.28
CA GLY A 34 4.96 -1.94 1.19
C GLY A 34 6.25 -2.57 0.67
N MET A 35 7.34 -1.78 0.68
CA MET A 35 8.69 -2.23 0.32
C MET A 35 9.27 -3.10 1.43
N GLY A 36 10.04 -4.12 1.06
CA GLY A 36 10.75 -4.96 2.02
C GLY A 36 9.83 -5.74 2.95
N GLU A 37 8.66 -6.13 2.46
CA GLU A 37 7.68 -6.96 3.17
C GLU A 37 6.88 -7.83 2.19
N HIS A 38 5.82 -8.47 2.64
CA HIS A 38 4.94 -9.29 1.82
C HIS A 38 3.49 -9.24 2.34
N VAL A 39 2.52 -9.61 1.49
CA VAL A 39 1.09 -9.43 1.78
C VAL A 39 0.59 -10.26 2.97
N ARG A 40 1.25 -11.36 3.33
CA ARG A 40 0.84 -12.17 4.48
C ARG A 40 1.06 -11.50 5.84
N ARG A 41 1.83 -10.42 5.91
CA ARG A 41 1.90 -9.58 7.12
C ARG A 41 0.56 -8.90 7.45
N TYR A 42 -0.37 -8.92 6.50
CA TYR A 42 -1.73 -8.39 6.64
C TYR A 42 -2.77 -9.46 7.00
N ASP A 43 -2.36 -10.67 7.40
CA ASP A 43 -3.28 -11.77 7.77
C ASP A 43 -4.30 -11.33 8.85
N ALA A 44 -3.87 -10.55 9.85
CA ALA A 44 -4.76 -10.04 10.90
C ALA A 44 -5.80 -9.04 10.35
N LEU A 45 -5.38 -8.10 9.50
CA LEU A 45 -6.29 -7.17 8.83
C LEU A 45 -7.25 -7.91 7.89
N ALA A 46 -6.74 -8.87 7.11
CA ALA A 46 -7.57 -9.69 6.23
C ALA A 46 -8.60 -10.49 7.03
N GLY A 47 -8.23 -11.02 8.21
CA GLY A 47 -9.17 -11.67 9.13
C GLY A 47 -10.27 -10.75 9.62
N ALA A 48 -9.95 -9.50 9.99
CA ALA A 48 -10.94 -8.51 10.40
C ALA A 48 -11.89 -8.15 9.24
N LEU A 49 -11.35 -7.93 8.04
CA LEU A 49 -12.15 -7.63 6.85
C LEU A 49 -13.07 -8.80 6.44
N THR A 50 -12.57 -10.05 6.49
CA THR A 50 -13.40 -11.22 6.19
C THR A 50 -14.46 -11.45 7.24
N GLY A 51 -14.18 -11.15 8.52
CA GLY A 51 -15.16 -11.16 9.61
C GLY A 51 -16.35 -10.22 9.36
N GLU A 52 -16.11 -9.13 8.62
CA GLU A 52 -17.13 -8.17 8.19
C GLU A 52 -17.72 -8.49 6.80
N GLY A 53 -17.45 -9.68 6.26
CA GLY A 53 -18.05 -10.17 5.01
C GLY A 53 -17.37 -9.70 3.72
N PHE A 54 -16.17 -9.14 3.77
CA PHE A 54 -15.42 -8.81 2.57
C PHE A 54 -14.61 -10.01 2.07
N LEU A 55 -14.59 -10.23 0.77
CA LEU A 55 -13.56 -11.03 0.13
C LEU A 55 -12.27 -10.21 0.11
N VAL A 56 -11.17 -10.78 0.63
CA VAL A 56 -9.88 -10.12 0.61
C VAL A 56 -8.94 -10.82 -0.36
N VAL A 57 -8.25 -10.06 -1.19
CA VAL A 57 -7.19 -10.55 -2.07
C VAL A 57 -5.95 -9.67 -1.92
N GLY A 58 -4.78 -10.22 -2.20
CA GLY A 58 -3.54 -9.44 -2.20
C GLY A 58 -2.42 -10.23 -2.83
N GLN A 59 -1.54 -9.57 -3.55
CA GLN A 59 -0.38 -10.19 -4.20
C GLN A 59 0.90 -9.84 -3.45
N ASP A 60 1.87 -10.75 -3.50
CA ASP A 60 3.25 -10.38 -3.26
C ASP A 60 3.77 -9.65 -4.51
N HIS A 61 4.28 -8.45 -4.35
CA HIS A 61 4.82 -7.67 -5.45
C HIS A 61 6.04 -8.35 -6.07
N ARG A 62 6.41 -7.94 -7.28
CA ARG A 62 7.67 -8.33 -7.93
C ARG A 62 8.83 -8.08 -6.99
N GLY A 63 9.77 -9.01 -6.92
CA GLY A 63 10.89 -8.94 -5.99
C GLY A 63 10.51 -9.05 -4.51
N HIS A 64 9.30 -9.50 -4.17
CA HIS A 64 8.83 -9.61 -2.79
C HIS A 64 8.15 -10.95 -2.54
N GLY A 65 8.19 -11.38 -1.28
CA GLY A 65 7.49 -12.55 -0.79
C GLY A 65 7.72 -13.81 -1.64
N ALA A 66 6.64 -14.51 -1.98
CA ALA A 66 6.70 -15.73 -2.81
C ALA A 66 6.78 -15.43 -4.32
N THR A 67 6.55 -14.19 -4.74
CA THR A 67 6.75 -13.77 -6.14
C THR A 67 8.23 -13.66 -6.49
N ALA A 68 9.10 -13.31 -5.54
CA ALA A 68 10.55 -13.25 -5.74
C ALA A 68 11.17 -14.60 -6.14
N GLY A 69 10.54 -15.74 -5.78
CA GLY A 69 11.05 -17.05 -6.17
C GLY A 69 12.24 -17.54 -5.34
N SER A 70 13.21 -16.68 -5.04
CA SER A 70 14.37 -16.97 -4.18
C SER A 70 14.79 -15.75 -3.38
N ASP A 71 15.58 -15.96 -2.31
CA ASP A 71 16.09 -14.85 -1.49
C ASP A 71 17.01 -13.91 -2.28
N ALA A 72 17.71 -14.43 -3.30
CA ALA A 72 18.57 -13.62 -4.17
C ALA A 72 17.79 -12.66 -5.09
N GLU A 73 16.50 -12.87 -5.26
CA GLU A 73 15.61 -12.02 -6.08
C GLU A 73 14.87 -11.00 -5.25
N LEU A 74 15.03 -11.00 -3.91
CA LEU A 74 14.41 -10.01 -3.05
C LEU A 74 14.89 -8.59 -3.41
N GLY A 75 13.94 -7.68 -3.59
CA GLY A 75 14.18 -6.32 -4.04
C GLY A 75 14.40 -6.14 -5.54
N MET A 76 14.51 -7.22 -6.31
CA MET A 76 14.73 -7.16 -7.77
C MET A 76 13.38 -7.13 -8.50
N LEU A 77 12.97 -5.96 -8.98
CA LEU A 77 11.67 -5.82 -9.66
C LEU A 77 11.69 -6.26 -11.14
N GLY A 78 12.88 -6.36 -11.72
CA GLY A 78 13.07 -6.72 -13.14
C GLY A 78 12.97 -5.53 -14.11
N ALA A 79 12.96 -5.84 -15.40
CA ALA A 79 12.88 -4.81 -16.45
C ALA A 79 11.54 -4.09 -16.38
N ASP A 80 11.56 -2.74 -16.47
CA ASP A 80 10.39 -1.89 -16.29
C ASP A 80 9.60 -2.17 -14.99
N GLY A 81 10.31 -2.74 -14.00
CA GLY A 81 9.72 -3.42 -12.85
C GLY A 81 8.73 -2.59 -12.06
N TRP A 82 8.97 -1.27 -11.91
CA TRP A 82 8.00 -0.39 -11.27
C TRP A 82 6.70 -0.26 -12.06
N ALA A 83 6.78 -0.03 -13.37
CA ALA A 83 5.60 0.08 -14.22
C ALA A 83 4.79 -1.23 -14.28
N GLU A 84 5.50 -2.36 -14.29
CA GLU A 84 4.88 -3.68 -14.26
C GLU A 84 4.26 -4.00 -12.88
N LEU A 85 4.87 -3.56 -11.77
CA LEU A 85 4.28 -3.68 -10.42
C LEU A 85 2.95 -2.92 -10.33
N VAL A 86 2.91 -1.70 -10.86
CA VAL A 86 1.67 -0.91 -10.93
C VAL A 86 0.62 -1.61 -11.79
N ALA A 87 1.02 -2.17 -12.94
CA ALA A 87 0.11 -2.91 -13.82
C ALA A 87 -0.44 -4.19 -13.17
N ASP A 88 0.36 -4.91 -12.38
CA ASP A 88 -0.05 -6.14 -11.70
C ASP A 88 -1.20 -5.89 -10.70
N ILE A 89 -1.27 -4.69 -10.08
CA ILE A 89 -2.42 -4.28 -9.26
C ILE A 89 -3.70 -4.36 -10.10
N GLY A 90 -3.68 -3.81 -11.30
CA GLY A 90 -4.81 -3.82 -12.23
C GLY A 90 -5.13 -5.21 -12.76
N VAL A 91 -4.12 -6.06 -13.00
CA VAL A 91 -4.34 -7.45 -13.45
C VAL A 91 -5.09 -8.25 -12.38
N LEU A 92 -4.65 -8.18 -11.11
CA LEU A 92 -5.36 -8.85 -10.00
C LEU A 92 -6.77 -8.30 -9.84
N ALA A 93 -6.94 -6.96 -9.87
CA ALA A 93 -8.25 -6.33 -9.78
C ALA A 93 -9.20 -6.79 -10.90
N GLY A 94 -8.74 -6.78 -12.16
CA GLY A 94 -9.52 -7.21 -13.31
C GLY A 94 -9.96 -8.67 -13.21
N ARG A 95 -9.06 -9.56 -12.81
CA ARG A 95 -9.36 -10.99 -12.60
C ARG A 95 -10.40 -11.21 -11.50
N THR A 96 -10.19 -10.56 -10.35
CA THR A 96 -11.10 -10.71 -9.21
C THR A 96 -12.48 -10.14 -9.51
N ARG A 97 -12.56 -8.99 -10.19
CA ARG A 97 -13.83 -8.40 -10.63
C ARG A 97 -14.57 -9.26 -11.65
N ALA A 98 -13.85 -9.96 -12.53
CA ALA A 98 -14.46 -10.90 -13.48
C ALA A 98 -15.08 -12.12 -12.76
N GLU A 99 -14.45 -12.61 -11.69
CA GLU A 99 -14.96 -13.71 -10.87
C GLU A 99 -16.14 -13.27 -9.98
N HIS A 100 -16.17 -12.00 -9.55
CA HIS A 100 -17.12 -11.42 -8.59
C HIS A 100 -17.80 -10.18 -9.18
N ALA A 101 -18.40 -10.34 -10.37
CA ALA A 101 -19.03 -9.24 -11.08
C ALA A 101 -20.12 -8.56 -10.25
N GLY A 102 -20.12 -7.23 -10.25
CA GLY A 102 -21.10 -6.41 -9.55
C GLY A 102 -20.79 -6.12 -8.08
N LEU A 103 -19.78 -6.76 -7.48
CA LEU A 103 -19.35 -6.40 -6.14
C LEU A 103 -18.55 -5.08 -6.17
N PRO A 104 -18.74 -4.20 -5.17
CA PRO A 104 -17.88 -3.04 -4.99
C PRO A 104 -16.45 -3.49 -4.68
N TYR A 105 -15.46 -2.74 -5.19
CA TYR A 105 -14.05 -3.09 -5.13
C TYR A 105 -13.22 -1.97 -4.52
N ALA A 106 -12.57 -2.22 -3.40
CA ALA A 106 -11.69 -1.26 -2.73
C ALA A 106 -10.21 -1.70 -2.80
N LEU A 107 -9.30 -0.73 -2.93
CA LEU A 107 -7.88 -0.92 -2.67
C LEU A 107 -7.55 -0.45 -1.25
N VAL A 108 -6.76 -1.22 -0.51
CA VAL A 108 -6.11 -0.81 0.74
C VAL A 108 -4.61 -0.97 0.52
N ALA A 109 -3.90 0.15 0.45
CA ALA A 109 -2.52 0.20 0.00
C ALA A 109 -1.62 0.86 1.04
N HIS A 110 -0.46 0.24 1.31
CA HIS A 110 0.49 0.69 2.31
C HIS A 110 1.84 1.02 1.69
N SER A 111 2.46 2.14 2.12
CA SER A 111 3.84 2.52 1.79
C SER A 111 4.11 2.46 0.28
N MET A 112 5.11 1.72 -0.19
CA MET A 112 5.39 1.51 -1.62
C MET A 112 4.12 1.11 -2.39
N GLY A 113 3.29 0.23 -1.85
CA GLY A 113 2.01 -0.13 -2.43
C GLY A 113 1.05 1.05 -2.55
N SER A 114 1.09 2.01 -1.61
CA SER A 114 0.28 3.23 -1.69
C SER A 114 0.75 4.15 -2.82
N PHE A 115 2.07 4.22 -3.08
CA PHE A 115 2.62 4.98 -4.19
C PHE A 115 2.27 4.35 -5.54
N ALA A 116 2.30 3.02 -5.61
CA ALA A 116 1.83 2.28 -6.78
C ALA A 116 0.33 2.49 -7.02
N ALA A 117 -0.48 2.48 -5.96
CA ALA A 117 -1.91 2.77 -6.05
C ALA A 117 -2.18 4.21 -6.51
N GLN A 118 -1.47 5.21 -6.01
CA GLN A 118 -1.57 6.59 -6.48
C GLN A 118 -1.33 6.69 -7.99
N GLN A 119 -0.28 6.03 -8.49
CA GLN A 119 0.00 6.02 -9.93
C GLN A 119 -1.06 5.25 -10.72
N PHE A 120 -1.49 4.09 -10.24
CA PHE A 120 -2.56 3.29 -10.85
C PHE A 120 -3.85 4.10 -11.03
N LEU A 121 -4.23 4.88 -10.03
CA LEU A 121 -5.45 5.68 -10.05
C LEU A 121 -5.48 6.77 -11.11
N LEU A 122 -4.35 7.25 -11.60
CA LEU A 122 -4.31 8.28 -12.65
C LEU A 122 -5.02 7.83 -13.93
N ASP A 123 -4.94 6.53 -14.25
CA ASP A 123 -5.54 5.95 -15.46
C ASP A 123 -6.71 5.00 -15.15
N HIS A 124 -6.84 4.53 -13.90
CA HIS A 124 -7.75 3.46 -13.48
C HIS A 124 -8.68 3.85 -12.33
N SER A 125 -8.91 5.14 -12.09
CA SER A 125 -9.80 5.60 -11.01
C SER A 125 -11.25 5.13 -11.15
N HIS A 126 -11.68 4.73 -12.36
CA HIS A 126 -13.00 4.15 -12.62
C HIS A 126 -13.08 2.64 -12.35
N ASP A 127 -11.95 1.97 -12.18
CA ASP A 127 -11.88 0.52 -11.98
C ASP A 127 -12.07 0.11 -10.51
N VAL A 128 -12.06 1.07 -9.60
CA VAL A 128 -12.23 0.84 -8.16
C VAL A 128 -13.36 1.68 -7.59
N THR A 129 -14.00 1.17 -6.55
CA THR A 129 -15.09 1.88 -5.86
C THR A 129 -14.54 2.88 -4.85
N ALA A 130 -13.45 2.52 -4.15
CA ALA A 130 -12.85 3.31 -3.08
C ALA A 130 -11.37 2.94 -2.88
N VAL A 131 -10.58 3.82 -2.29
CA VAL A 131 -9.15 3.59 -2.02
C VAL A 131 -8.76 4.07 -0.62
N ALA A 132 -8.08 3.23 0.14
CA ALA A 132 -7.43 3.59 1.40
C ALA A 132 -5.90 3.56 1.22
N LEU A 133 -5.22 4.63 1.64
CA LEU A 133 -3.77 4.80 1.56
C LEU A 133 -3.21 4.97 2.98
N THR A 134 -2.22 4.16 3.34
CA THR A 134 -1.54 4.22 4.64
C THR A 134 -0.03 4.26 4.46
N GLY A 135 0.71 4.80 5.44
CA GLY A 135 2.16 4.97 5.31
C GLY A 135 2.53 5.73 4.02
N THR A 136 1.71 6.70 3.65
CA THR A 136 1.73 7.35 2.33
C THR A 136 2.26 8.78 2.40
N SER A 137 2.72 9.28 1.26
CA SER A 137 3.21 10.66 1.12
C SER A 137 3.19 11.11 -0.34
N VAL A 138 3.73 12.30 -0.60
CA VAL A 138 4.05 12.82 -1.93
C VAL A 138 5.52 12.58 -2.23
N LEU A 139 5.83 11.54 -3.03
CA LEU A 139 7.20 11.08 -3.28
C LEU A 139 8.09 12.12 -3.98
N ASP A 140 7.53 12.97 -4.84
CA ASP A 140 8.28 14.02 -5.53
C ASP A 140 8.89 15.06 -4.56
N LEU A 141 8.29 15.23 -3.37
CA LEU A 141 8.83 16.08 -2.30
C LEU A 141 9.76 15.30 -1.36
N LEU A 142 9.67 13.97 -1.31
CA LEU A 142 10.58 13.12 -0.53
C LEU A 142 11.89 12.84 -1.28
N GLU A 143 11.86 12.78 -2.63
CA GLU A 143 12.99 12.44 -3.50
C GLU A 143 14.30 13.16 -3.13
N PRO A 144 14.32 14.49 -2.87
CA PRO A 144 15.57 15.21 -2.60
C PRO A 144 16.32 14.78 -1.33
N ALA A 145 15.64 14.05 -0.43
CA ALA A 145 16.21 13.57 0.83
C ALA A 145 16.86 12.17 0.72
N LEU A 146 16.81 11.53 -0.47
CA LEU A 146 17.22 10.15 -0.67
C LEU A 146 18.35 10.02 -1.70
N ASP A 147 19.23 9.03 -1.47
CA ASP A 147 20.22 8.60 -2.48
C ASP A 147 19.59 7.48 -3.32
N LEU A 148 19.29 7.78 -4.59
CA LEU A 148 18.71 6.83 -5.52
C LEU A 148 19.77 6.07 -6.36
N ASP A 149 21.06 6.31 -6.16
CA ASP A 149 22.14 5.59 -6.84
C ASP A 149 22.51 4.27 -6.14
N ALA A 150 22.01 4.08 -4.92
CA ALA A 150 22.13 2.86 -4.14
C ALA A 150 20.74 2.24 -3.88
N PRO A 151 20.63 0.96 -3.47
CA PRO A 151 19.40 0.42 -2.92
C PRO A 151 18.89 1.29 -1.76
N LEU A 152 17.58 1.53 -1.71
CA LEU A 152 16.97 2.33 -0.66
C LEU A 152 17.21 1.67 0.71
N ASP A 153 17.89 2.37 1.59
CA ASP A 153 18.15 1.93 2.96
C ASP A 153 16.94 2.32 3.86
N LEU A 154 16.12 1.34 4.18
CA LEU A 154 14.95 1.54 5.04
C LEU A 154 15.33 1.89 6.47
N SER A 155 16.54 1.53 6.94
CA SER A 155 17.01 1.85 8.28
C SER A 155 17.23 3.34 8.49
N ALA A 156 17.44 4.11 7.42
CA ALA A 156 17.58 5.57 7.48
C ALA A 156 16.35 6.26 8.08
N PHE A 157 15.15 5.69 7.92
CA PHE A 157 13.93 6.19 8.53
C PHE A 157 13.91 6.06 10.07
N ASN A 158 14.84 5.29 10.64
CA ASN A 158 14.93 5.09 12.09
C ASN A 158 15.59 6.25 12.85
N ALA A 159 16.24 7.19 12.15
CA ALA A 159 16.99 8.29 12.76
C ALA A 159 16.18 9.10 13.81
N PRO A 160 14.89 9.41 13.63
CA PRO A 160 14.09 10.13 14.62
C PRO A 160 13.83 9.36 15.92
N PHE A 161 14.08 8.04 15.94
CA PHE A 161 13.80 7.15 17.08
C PHE A 161 15.04 6.75 17.85
N ALA A 162 16.18 7.43 17.64
CA ALA A 162 17.42 7.16 18.38
C ALA A 162 17.33 7.57 19.87
N PRO A 163 17.84 6.76 20.83
CA PRO A 163 18.46 5.45 20.63
C PRO A 163 17.41 4.38 20.31
N ALA A 164 17.55 3.73 19.15
CA ALA A 164 16.62 2.71 18.69
C ALA A 164 17.02 1.32 19.21
N ARG A 165 16.05 0.42 19.34
CA ARG A 165 16.24 -0.97 19.74
C ARG A 165 16.67 -1.83 18.55
N THR A 166 16.13 -1.55 17.36
CA THR A 166 16.42 -2.21 16.09
C THR A 166 16.57 -1.18 14.97
N ASP A 167 16.92 -1.60 13.77
CA ASP A 167 16.96 -0.73 12.58
C ASP A 167 15.56 -0.41 12.02
N PHE A 168 14.51 -0.98 12.61
CA PHE A 168 13.14 -0.92 12.09
C PHE A 168 12.10 -0.44 13.12
N ASP A 169 12.52 0.18 14.22
CA ASP A 169 11.59 0.70 15.22
C ASP A 169 10.67 1.79 14.65
N TRP A 170 11.07 2.42 13.55
CA TRP A 170 10.24 3.39 12.83
C TRP A 170 8.93 2.81 12.26
N LEU A 171 8.81 1.49 12.15
CA LEU A 171 7.62 0.82 11.64
C LEU A 171 6.45 0.88 12.61
N SER A 172 6.69 0.61 13.90
CA SER A 172 5.62 0.52 14.90
C SER A 172 6.15 0.71 16.33
N ARG A 173 5.27 1.15 17.23
CA ARG A 173 5.50 1.12 18.69
C ARG A 173 5.32 -0.27 19.30
N ASP A 174 4.64 -1.17 18.59
CA ASP A 174 4.47 -2.56 19.02
C ASP A 174 5.76 -3.34 18.74
N GLU A 175 6.59 -3.51 19.77
CA GLU A 175 7.88 -4.20 19.68
C GLU A 175 7.74 -5.62 19.12
N ALA A 176 6.65 -6.32 19.42
CA ALA A 176 6.43 -7.67 18.90
C ALA A 176 6.22 -7.68 17.38
N GLN A 177 5.59 -6.64 16.81
CA GLN A 177 5.44 -6.49 15.36
C GLN A 177 6.79 -6.16 14.70
N VAL A 178 7.61 -5.31 15.33
CA VAL A 178 8.96 -5.00 14.86
C VAL A 178 9.84 -6.25 14.91
N ASP A 179 9.81 -7.01 16.01
CA ASP A 179 10.58 -8.24 16.15
C ASP A 179 10.18 -9.30 15.12
N ALA A 180 8.88 -9.43 14.84
CA ALA A 180 8.39 -10.33 13.80
C ALA A 180 8.88 -9.90 12.40
N TYR A 181 8.94 -8.59 12.12
CA TYR A 181 9.51 -8.07 10.88
C TYR A 181 11.01 -8.37 10.74
N VAL A 182 11.78 -8.12 11.79
CA VAL A 182 13.23 -8.37 11.82
C VAL A 182 13.56 -9.85 11.70
N ALA A 183 12.72 -10.71 12.26
CA ALA A 183 12.92 -12.16 12.23
C ALA A 183 12.52 -12.81 10.89
N ASP A 184 11.76 -12.10 10.04
CA ASP A 184 11.31 -12.63 8.75
C ASP A 184 12.37 -12.42 7.67
N PRO A 185 12.97 -13.48 7.09
CA PRO A 185 13.99 -13.33 6.05
C PRO A 185 13.48 -12.71 4.75
N ARG A 186 12.17 -12.57 4.59
CA ARG A 186 11.51 -11.90 3.45
C ARG A 186 11.12 -10.45 3.74
N CYS A 187 11.68 -9.88 4.80
CA CYS A 187 11.50 -8.47 5.19
C CYS A 187 12.85 -7.75 5.30
N GLY A 188 12.84 -6.42 5.36
CA GLY A 188 13.99 -5.59 5.70
C GLY A 188 14.93 -5.23 4.55
N PHE A 189 14.54 -5.46 3.30
CA PHE A 189 15.33 -5.11 2.10
C PHE A 189 14.72 -3.93 1.34
N GLY A 190 15.56 -3.19 0.63
CA GLY A 190 15.15 -2.17 -0.34
C GLY A 190 14.96 -2.75 -1.73
N ILE A 191 14.40 -1.95 -2.66
CA ILE A 191 14.32 -2.32 -4.08
C ILE A 191 15.59 -1.91 -4.82
N ASP A 192 15.85 -2.55 -5.97
CA ASP A 192 16.99 -2.22 -6.81
C ASP A 192 16.97 -0.75 -7.27
N PRO A 193 18.15 -0.12 -7.53
CA PRO A 193 18.24 1.30 -7.84
C PRO A 193 17.46 1.70 -9.11
N ALA A 194 17.34 0.82 -10.10
CA ALA A 194 16.59 1.12 -11.32
C ALA A 194 15.10 1.23 -11.03
N ALA A 195 14.56 0.31 -10.23
CA ALA A 195 13.17 0.34 -9.78
C ALA A 195 12.91 1.55 -8.86
N GLY A 196 13.83 1.87 -7.95
CA GLY A 196 13.76 3.06 -7.10
C GLY A 196 13.66 4.35 -7.93
N LYS A 197 14.58 4.55 -8.89
CA LYS A 197 14.55 5.69 -9.80
C LYS A 197 13.26 5.77 -10.61
N ALA A 198 12.76 4.63 -11.10
CA ALA A 198 11.51 4.58 -11.85
C ALA A 198 10.30 4.95 -10.98
N MET A 199 10.25 4.51 -9.72
CA MET A 199 9.22 4.86 -8.74
C MET A 199 9.16 6.39 -8.51
N PHE A 200 10.31 7.02 -8.24
CA PHE A 200 10.37 8.47 -8.03
C PHE A 200 10.11 9.28 -9.32
N ALA A 201 10.58 8.79 -10.46
CA ALA A 201 10.25 9.41 -11.76
C ALA A 201 8.73 9.38 -12.03
N ALA A 202 8.07 8.28 -11.71
CA ALA A 202 6.62 8.13 -11.84
C ALA A 202 5.83 9.04 -10.88
N ALA A 203 6.39 9.36 -9.71
CA ALA A 203 5.78 10.27 -8.75
C ALA A 203 5.53 11.68 -9.33
N ARG A 204 6.33 12.10 -10.31
CA ARG A 204 6.10 13.38 -11.03
C ARG A 204 4.79 13.39 -11.80
N ALA A 205 4.34 12.22 -12.31
CA ALA A 205 3.01 12.12 -12.94
C ALA A 205 1.87 12.24 -11.91
N VAL A 206 2.09 11.78 -10.67
CA VAL A 206 1.14 11.96 -9.55
C VAL A 206 1.13 13.41 -9.07
N ALA A 207 2.22 14.15 -9.26
CA ALA A 207 2.30 15.57 -8.94
C ALA A 207 1.67 16.48 -10.02
N ASP A 208 1.40 15.95 -11.23
CA ASP A 208 0.83 16.72 -12.34
C ASP A 208 -0.67 17.03 -12.09
N PRO A 209 -1.06 18.32 -11.92
CA PRO A 209 -2.44 18.70 -11.70
C PRO A 209 -3.39 18.24 -12.81
N ALA A 210 -2.93 18.18 -14.08
CA ALA A 210 -3.75 17.77 -15.20
C ALA A 210 -4.08 16.26 -15.12
N ARG A 211 -3.12 15.43 -14.71
CA ARG A 211 -3.32 14.00 -14.48
C ARG A 211 -4.29 13.76 -13.32
N LEU A 212 -4.10 14.44 -12.20
CA LEU A 212 -5.00 14.37 -11.07
C LEU A 212 -6.41 14.88 -11.42
N ALA A 213 -6.51 15.93 -12.23
CA ALA A 213 -7.79 16.46 -12.70
C ALA A 213 -8.54 15.48 -13.63
N ALA A 214 -7.87 14.49 -14.21
CA ALA A 214 -8.53 13.46 -15.03
C ALA A 214 -9.16 12.32 -14.21
N MET A 215 -8.78 12.18 -12.94
CA MET A 215 -9.35 11.16 -12.05
C MET A 215 -10.85 11.38 -11.82
N ARG A 216 -11.57 10.31 -11.52
CA ARG A 216 -12.99 10.34 -11.10
C ARG A 216 -13.16 11.20 -9.84
N LYS A 217 -14.03 12.22 -9.89
CA LYS A 217 -14.14 13.22 -8.82
C LYS A 217 -14.85 12.73 -7.57
N ASP A 218 -15.73 11.76 -7.72
CA ASP A 218 -16.50 11.13 -6.67
C ASP A 218 -15.82 9.86 -6.09
N LEU A 219 -14.53 9.60 -6.44
CA LEU A 219 -13.76 8.50 -5.87
C LEU A 219 -13.50 8.77 -4.38
N PRO A 220 -14.04 7.96 -3.46
CA PRO A 220 -13.71 8.07 -2.06
C PRO A 220 -12.24 7.68 -1.82
N ILE A 221 -11.48 8.57 -1.20
CA ILE A 221 -10.10 8.33 -0.77
C ILE A 221 -10.02 8.48 0.75
N TYR A 222 -9.49 7.47 1.41
CA TYR A 222 -9.16 7.47 2.84
C TYR A 222 -7.65 7.48 3.00
N VAL A 223 -7.12 8.45 3.72
CA VAL A 223 -5.71 8.52 4.09
C VAL A 223 -5.60 8.33 5.58
N ALA A 224 -4.87 7.31 6.01
CA ALA A 224 -4.61 7.04 7.42
C ALA A 224 -3.10 7.09 7.68
N ALA A 225 -2.67 7.90 8.64
CA ALA A 225 -1.26 8.16 8.91
C ALA A 225 -0.95 8.21 10.40
N GLY A 226 0.18 7.63 10.78
CA GLY A 226 0.79 7.88 12.08
C GLY A 226 1.42 9.27 12.13
N GLU A 227 1.24 9.99 13.23
CA GLU A 227 1.78 11.36 13.36
C GLU A 227 3.31 11.40 13.45
N LEU A 228 3.93 10.26 13.83
CA LEU A 228 5.37 10.11 13.91
C LEU A 228 5.95 9.32 12.71
N ASP A 229 5.16 9.06 11.66
CA ASP A 229 5.64 8.37 10.46
C ASP A 229 6.68 9.24 9.72
N PRO A 230 7.97 8.80 9.63
CA PRO A 230 9.00 9.57 8.95
C PRO A 230 8.79 9.66 7.44
N VAL A 231 8.14 8.68 6.82
CA VAL A 231 7.81 8.66 5.39
C VAL A 231 6.76 9.72 5.07
N GLY A 232 5.83 9.96 5.99
CA GLY A 232 4.84 11.02 5.90
C GLY A 232 5.39 12.42 6.24
N GLY A 233 6.68 12.53 6.59
CA GLY A 233 7.30 13.79 7.00
C GLY A 233 6.61 14.42 8.22
N GLN A 234 6.26 13.60 9.20
CA GLN A 234 5.47 14.02 10.37
C GLN A 234 4.19 14.76 9.95
N LEU A 235 3.43 14.15 9.04
CA LEU A 235 2.20 14.62 8.42
C LEU A 235 2.36 15.71 7.34
N ALA A 236 3.47 16.40 7.22
CA ALA A 236 3.61 17.49 6.24
C ALA A 236 3.38 16.99 4.79
N LEU A 237 3.95 15.84 4.42
CA LEU A 237 3.79 15.25 3.09
C LEU A 237 2.42 14.59 2.92
N VAL A 238 1.82 14.10 4.01
CA VAL A 238 0.45 13.55 4.00
C VAL A 238 -0.58 14.65 3.75
N HIS A 239 -0.46 15.80 4.43
CA HIS A 239 -1.30 16.97 4.16
C HIS A 239 -1.16 17.46 2.73
N ALA A 240 0.08 17.52 2.20
CA ALA A 240 0.31 17.89 0.81
C ALA A 240 -0.41 16.95 -0.18
N LEU A 241 -0.44 15.63 0.08
CA LEU A 241 -1.18 14.67 -0.74
C LEU A 241 -2.69 14.93 -0.71
N VAL A 242 -3.25 15.09 0.48
CA VAL A 242 -4.68 15.36 0.68
C VAL A 242 -5.08 16.67 -0.01
N ASP A 243 -4.27 17.70 0.11
CA ASP A 243 -4.52 19.00 -0.52
C ASP A 243 -4.43 18.91 -2.06
N ARG A 244 -3.52 18.10 -2.62
CA ARG A 244 -3.47 17.83 -4.06
C ARG A 244 -4.77 17.19 -4.56
N TYR A 245 -5.28 16.16 -3.89
CA TYR A 245 -6.53 15.52 -4.26
C TYR A 245 -7.73 16.47 -4.20
N ARG A 246 -7.84 17.27 -3.12
CA ARG A 246 -8.91 18.27 -2.96
C ARG A 246 -8.80 19.37 -4.02
N THR A 247 -7.61 19.87 -4.29
CA THR A 247 -7.34 20.88 -5.33
C THR A 247 -7.67 20.36 -6.73
N ALA A 248 -7.42 19.07 -6.97
CA ALA A 248 -7.80 18.40 -8.22
C ALA A 248 -9.33 18.20 -8.34
N GLY A 249 -10.11 18.52 -7.31
CA GLY A 249 -11.57 18.46 -7.33
C GLY A 249 -12.17 17.14 -6.84
N LEU A 250 -11.40 16.27 -6.16
CA LEU A 250 -11.96 15.09 -5.51
C LEU A 250 -12.82 15.52 -4.30
N THR A 251 -14.05 15.02 -4.23
CA THR A 251 -15.06 15.50 -3.29
C THR A 251 -15.17 14.69 -1.99
N ASP A 252 -14.65 13.47 -1.97
CA ASP A 252 -14.67 12.57 -0.80
C ASP A 252 -13.24 12.15 -0.42
N VAL A 253 -12.50 13.07 0.23
CA VAL A 253 -11.13 12.81 0.72
C VAL A 253 -11.13 12.94 2.23
N THR A 254 -11.03 11.79 2.90
CA THR A 254 -10.96 11.66 4.36
C THR A 254 -9.51 11.50 4.80
N LEU A 255 -9.07 12.30 5.77
CA LEU A 255 -7.79 12.14 6.47
C LEU A 255 -8.07 11.72 7.91
N ARG A 256 -7.39 10.66 8.36
CA ARG A 256 -7.37 10.22 9.75
C ARG A 256 -5.91 10.14 10.21
N THR A 257 -5.58 10.81 11.30
CA THR A 257 -4.25 10.74 11.92
C THR A 257 -4.32 10.06 13.27
N TYR A 258 -3.24 9.39 13.65
CA TYR A 258 -3.16 8.64 14.90
C TYR A 258 -1.98 9.16 15.72
N PRO A 259 -2.26 9.77 16.90
CA PRO A 259 -1.21 10.30 17.79
C PRO A 259 -0.18 9.24 18.15
N ASP A 260 1.08 9.65 18.16
CA ASP A 260 2.25 8.81 18.46
C ASP A 260 2.45 7.57 17.55
N ALA A 261 1.49 7.23 16.68
CA ALA A 261 1.63 6.10 15.77
C ALA A 261 2.74 6.37 14.73
N ARG A 262 3.40 5.29 14.33
CA ARG A 262 4.48 5.28 13.36
C ARG A 262 3.98 4.83 11.99
N HIS A 263 4.82 4.22 11.17
CA HIS A 263 4.56 3.95 9.77
C HIS A 263 3.45 2.92 9.51
N GLU A 264 3.51 1.76 10.20
CA GLU A 264 2.60 0.63 9.98
C GLU A 264 1.36 0.73 10.88
N VAL A 265 0.43 1.62 10.57
CA VAL A 265 -0.74 1.88 11.42
C VAL A 265 -1.60 0.63 11.71
N PHE A 266 -1.62 -0.37 10.80
CA PHE A 266 -2.32 -1.65 11.03
C PHE A 266 -1.58 -2.61 11.94
N ASN A 267 -0.31 -2.36 12.23
CA ASN A 267 0.54 -3.13 13.15
C ASN A 267 0.89 -2.34 14.42
N GLU A 268 0.24 -1.19 14.64
CA GLU A 268 0.45 -0.32 15.78
C GLU A 268 -0.21 -0.85 17.07
N THR A 269 0.19 -0.30 18.21
CA THR A 269 -0.40 -0.63 19.53
C THR A 269 -1.89 -0.33 19.59
N ASN A 270 -2.35 0.68 18.86
CA ASN A 270 -3.77 1.04 18.73
C ASN A 270 -4.43 0.51 17.42
N ARG A 271 -3.89 -0.55 16.80
CA ARG A 271 -4.41 -1.13 15.54
C ARG A 271 -5.90 -1.46 15.56
N ALA A 272 -6.45 -1.78 16.74
CA ALA A 272 -7.89 -2.04 16.84
C ALA A 272 -8.75 -0.82 16.49
N GLU A 273 -8.34 0.38 16.92
CA GLU A 273 -8.97 1.65 16.53
C GLU A 273 -8.79 1.89 15.02
N VAL A 274 -7.58 1.72 14.51
CA VAL A 274 -7.26 1.93 13.08
C VAL A 274 -8.11 1.03 12.18
N VAL A 275 -8.24 -0.24 12.55
CA VAL A 275 -9.06 -1.21 11.81
C VAL A 275 -10.54 -0.85 11.89
N ALA A 276 -11.05 -0.46 13.07
CA ALA A 276 -12.45 -0.04 13.24
C ALA A 276 -12.78 1.20 12.41
N ASP A 277 -11.88 2.19 12.36
CA ASP A 277 -12.03 3.38 11.52
C ASP A 277 -12.06 3.03 10.01
N LEU A 278 -11.17 2.13 9.56
CA LEU A 278 -11.18 1.64 8.18
C LEU A 278 -12.47 0.92 7.84
N LEU A 279 -12.94 0.01 8.71
CA LEU A 279 -14.19 -0.73 8.52
C LEU A 279 -15.39 0.21 8.46
N GLY A 280 -15.48 1.18 9.36
CA GLY A 280 -16.56 2.19 9.34
C GLY A 280 -16.55 3.03 8.08
N TRP A 281 -15.35 3.35 7.54
CA TRP A 281 -15.25 4.06 6.28
C TRP A 281 -15.63 3.17 5.09
N LEU A 282 -15.19 1.90 5.04
CA LEU A 282 -15.57 0.94 4.00
C LEU A 282 -17.09 0.70 3.97
N ASP A 283 -17.72 0.59 5.14
CA ASP A 283 -19.17 0.48 5.24
C ASP A 283 -19.89 1.68 4.61
N ARG A 284 -19.40 2.89 4.87
CA ARG A 284 -19.97 4.10 4.29
C ARG A 284 -19.88 4.14 2.76
N VAL A 285 -18.75 3.68 2.20
CA VAL A 285 -18.44 3.89 0.77
C VAL A 285 -18.75 2.70 -0.14
N LEU A 286 -18.84 1.48 0.42
CA LEU A 286 -19.08 0.26 -0.36
C LEU A 286 -20.53 -0.27 -0.24
N VAL A 287 -21.27 0.14 0.81
CA VAL A 287 -22.68 -0.23 0.98
C VAL A 287 -23.53 0.90 0.41
N ARG A 288 -23.92 0.76 -0.86
CA ARG A 288 -24.94 1.61 -1.51
C ARG A 288 -26.13 0.76 -1.90
#